data_5d1e16bc60e05afd57652c3f775d1f61
#
_entry.id   5d1e16bc60e05afd57652c3f775d1f61
#
_cell.length_a   1.000
_cell.length_b   1.000
_cell.length_c   1.000
_cell.angle_alpha   90.00
_cell.angle_beta   90.00
_cell.angle_gamma   90.00
#
_symmetry.space_group_name_H-M   'P 1'
#
loop_
_entity.id
_entity.type
_entity.pdbx_description
1 polymer ?
#
loop_
_entity_poly.entity_id
_entity_poly.type
_entity_poly.pdbx_seq_one_letter_code
_entity_poly.pdbx_strand_id
1 'polypeptide(L)'
;MTSKSPFSDLPSHLQRPAIRQIQPLPMQKDDKIFIGLRDPFQLTKNTLVLPPNIFHVVQQMNGELTAEEMARKSKAPPEQFIDLLNKLDMAGLLWGPTLIKLEEELLEKLHKNNSFPIRASGSLDTTLEAYKNRIEDWFSQTEDPEFKDAIHAIVAPHLDYDRGWPNYASAYYAWQKADNPDRIVILGTNHFGNGDGVVLSTIGFSSPLGTCPVDKQVIDKLTEKLGKGVTADMLDHHAEHSIELQLPWIQHCFGNVPIVPALIPNPLVPLIEDDGQRTTTKEFVEALRSILNEVGGRTYFVASADLSHVGKEFGEPRPVDEQRKFDVEKHDREMMTKFINGDADEFIDAMRWNNNATQWCSIGNMSAVMQLANATSIELIDYRQWCDKQGNALVSSCSMALL
;
A
#
# COMPACT_ATOMS: atom_id res chain seq x y z
N MET A 1 52.07 17.50 -10.11
CA MET A 1 51.30 16.48 -9.42
C MET A 1 49.84 16.95 -9.43
N THR A 2 49.01 16.35 -10.26
CA THR A 2 47.54 16.64 -10.24
C THR A 2 47.02 16.11 -8.93
N SER A 3 46.54 17.02 -8.04
CA SER A 3 45.90 16.63 -6.81
C SER A 3 44.71 15.73 -7.15
N LYS A 4 44.69 14.52 -6.58
CA LYS A 4 43.62 13.55 -6.75
C LYS A 4 42.29 14.22 -6.30
N SER A 5 41.24 14.08 -7.08
CA SER A 5 39.93 14.63 -6.71
C SER A 5 39.48 14.04 -5.37
N PRO A 6 38.98 14.82 -4.42
CA PRO A 6 38.47 14.31 -3.14
C PRO A 6 37.33 13.31 -3.29
N PHE A 7 36.64 13.29 -4.44
CA PHE A 7 35.57 12.33 -4.76
C PHE A 7 36.08 10.97 -5.20
N SER A 8 37.37 10.84 -5.60
CA SER A 8 37.93 9.57 -6.10
C SER A 8 38.08 8.49 -5.03
N ASP A 9 38.07 8.86 -3.75
CA ASP A 9 38.21 7.93 -2.63
C ASP A 9 36.86 7.52 -2.03
N LEU A 10 35.72 8.03 -2.57
CA LEU A 10 34.39 7.62 -2.18
C LEU A 10 34.09 6.17 -2.64
N PRO A 11 33.25 5.42 -1.88
CA PRO A 11 32.66 4.18 -2.35
C PRO A 11 31.92 4.37 -3.68
N SER A 12 31.89 3.34 -4.52
CA SER A 12 31.38 3.42 -5.90
C SER A 12 29.94 3.97 -5.98
N HIS A 13 29.06 3.57 -5.07
CA HIS A 13 27.66 4.05 -5.01
C HIS A 13 27.57 5.54 -4.64
N LEU A 14 28.53 6.10 -3.91
CA LEU A 14 28.60 7.53 -3.60
C LEU A 14 29.30 8.33 -4.71
N GLN A 15 30.11 7.68 -5.57
CA GLN A 15 30.69 8.34 -6.73
C GLN A 15 29.63 8.65 -7.80
N ARG A 16 28.57 7.84 -7.91
CA ARG A 16 27.40 8.06 -8.76
C ARG A 16 26.13 7.83 -7.95
N PRO A 17 25.74 8.84 -7.14
CA PRO A 17 24.64 8.66 -6.20
C PRO A 17 23.29 8.52 -6.91
N ALA A 18 22.51 7.53 -6.49
CA ALA A 18 21.13 7.35 -6.91
C ALA A 18 20.21 7.39 -5.68
N ILE A 19 19.30 8.37 -5.64
CA ILE A 19 18.30 8.49 -4.59
C ILE A 19 17.22 7.43 -4.82
N ARG A 20 16.78 6.78 -3.75
CA ARG A 20 15.61 5.90 -3.81
C ARG A 20 14.31 6.72 -3.68
N GLN A 21 13.17 6.06 -3.79
CA GLN A 21 11.89 6.71 -3.52
C GLN A 21 11.88 7.22 -2.08
N ILE A 22 11.62 8.50 -1.90
CA ILE A 22 11.60 9.18 -0.60
C ILE A 22 10.29 9.94 -0.44
N GLN A 23 9.88 10.12 0.82
CA GLN A 23 8.74 10.96 1.16
C GLN A 23 9.24 12.35 1.60
N PRO A 24 9.08 13.40 0.78
CA PRO A 24 9.42 14.76 1.19
C PRO A 24 8.33 15.31 2.10
N LEU A 25 8.74 15.81 3.27
CA LEU A 25 7.85 16.42 4.26
C LEU A 25 8.15 17.92 4.35
N PRO A 26 7.27 18.80 3.86
CA PRO A 26 7.43 20.24 4.06
C PRO A 26 7.41 20.58 5.56
N MET A 27 8.40 21.32 5.99
CA MET A 27 8.57 21.75 7.38
C MET A 27 8.81 23.26 7.43
N GLN A 28 8.22 23.94 8.41
CA GLN A 28 8.46 25.35 8.64
C GLN A 28 9.09 25.54 10.03
N LYS A 29 10.17 26.30 10.08
CA LYS A 29 10.83 26.71 11.32
C LYS A 29 11.37 28.14 11.17
N ASP A 30 11.03 29.01 12.11
CA ASP A 30 11.49 30.42 12.16
C ASP A 30 11.28 31.12 10.79
N ASP A 31 10.07 31.06 10.22
CA ASP A 31 9.69 31.60 8.91
C ASP A 31 10.47 31.05 7.70
N LYS A 32 11.28 30.00 7.90
CA LYS A 32 12.01 29.33 6.84
C LYS A 32 11.38 27.98 6.52
N ILE A 33 11.34 27.68 5.22
CA ILE A 33 10.86 26.38 4.72
C ILE A 33 12.06 25.43 4.63
N PHE A 34 11.83 24.20 5.09
CA PHE A 34 12.75 23.07 4.98
C PHE A 34 11.99 21.86 4.42
N ILE A 35 12.73 20.91 3.90
CA ILE A 35 12.19 19.63 3.44
C ILE A 35 12.80 18.52 4.30
N GLY A 36 11.96 17.83 5.05
CA GLY A 36 12.32 16.60 5.74
C GLY A 36 12.31 15.44 4.74
N LEU A 37 13.40 14.68 4.67
CA LEU A 37 13.48 13.46 3.87
C LEU A 37 13.36 12.27 4.80
N ARG A 38 12.33 11.48 4.58
CA ARG A 38 12.07 10.26 5.34
C ARG A 38 12.00 9.08 4.40
N ASP A 39 12.63 7.99 4.80
CA ASP A 39 12.46 6.71 4.14
C ASP A 39 11.04 6.17 4.41
N PRO A 40 10.22 5.87 3.40
CA PRO A 40 8.88 5.31 3.58
C PRO A 40 8.90 3.97 4.32
N PHE A 41 9.94 3.14 4.11
CA PHE A 41 10.10 1.86 4.79
C PHE A 41 10.57 2.00 6.25
N GLN A 42 10.99 3.20 6.67
CA GLN A 42 11.46 3.48 8.03
C GLN A 42 12.57 2.52 8.52
N LEU A 43 13.47 2.17 7.62
CA LEU A 43 14.66 1.36 7.93
C LEU A 43 15.54 2.05 8.98
N THR A 44 15.53 3.38 8.98
CA THR A 44 16.13 4.20 10.04
C THR A 44 15.09 5.15 10.64
N LYS A 45 15.31 5.56 11.89
CA LYS A 45 14.47 6.58 12.55
C LYS A 45 14.86 8.01 12.16
N ASN A 46 15.87 8.18 11.31
CA ASN A 46 16.43 9.47 10.99
C ASN A 46 15.60 10.17 9.90
N THR A 47 15.22 11.41 10.17
CA THR A 47 14.70 12.32 9.15
C THR A 47 15.78 13.33 8.83
N LEU A 48 16.25 13.37 7.58
CA LEU A 48 17.22 14.35 7.13
C LEU A 48 16.49 15.62 6.70
N VAL A 49 16.78 16.74 7.37
CA VAL A 49 16.12 18.02 7.08
C VAL A 49 17.05 18.88 6.22
N LEU A 50 16.58 19.27 5.04
CA LEU A 50 17.35 20.03 4.04
C LEU A 50 16.65 21.33 3.67
N PRO A 51 17.41 22.39 3.33
CA PRO A 51 16.85 23.56 2.66
C PRO A 51 16.35 23.20 1.25
N PRO A 52 15.34 23.88 0.69
CA PRO A 52 14.75 23.55 -0.61
C PRO A 52 15.75 23.50 -1.78
N ASN A 53 16.73 24.39 -1.79
CA ASN A 53 17.76 24.40 -2.82
C ASN A 53 18.67 23.16 -2.79
N ILE A 54 18.96 22.62 -1.62
CA ILE A 54 19.72 21.35 -1.47
C ILE A 54 18.84 20.16 -1.84
N PHE A 55 17.57 20.16 -1.43
CA PHE A 55 16.61 19.13 -1.84
C PHE A 55 16.51 19.02 -3.36
N HIS A 56 16.48 20.14 -4.08
CA HIS A 56 16.46 20.13 -5.55
C HIS A 56 17.72 19.44 -6.15
N VAL A 57 18.88 19.55 -5.51
CA VAL A 57 20.09 18.83 -5.93
C VAL A 57 19.94 17.33 -5.66
N VAL A 58 19.39 16.96 -4.51
CA VAL A 58 19.16 15.55 -4.14
C VAL A 58 18.20 14.87 -5.13
N GLN A 59 17.15 15.54 -5.56
CA GLN A 59 16.20 15.01 -6.56
C GLN A 59 16.85 14.65 -7.92
N GLN A 60 18.01 15.23 -8.23
CA GLN A 60 18.76 14.95 -9.46
C GLN A 60 19.73 13.76 -9.36
N MET A 61 19.80 13.12 -8.17
CA MET A 61 20.65 11.95 -7.94
C MET A 61 20.00 10.70 -8.51
N ASN A 62 20.20 10.45 -9.79
CA ASN A 62 19.66 9.30 -10.52
C ASN A 62 20.74 8.28 -10.97
N GLY A 63 21.99 8.42 -10.48
CA GLY A 63 23.12 7.56 -10.85
C GLY A 63 23.83 7.93 -12.15
N GLU A 64 23.29 8.87 -12.96
CA GLU A 64 23.91 9.26 -14.24
C GLU A 64 25.11 10.19 -14.07
N LEU A 65 24.99 11.18 -13.18
CA LEU A 65 26.05 12.14 -12.92
C LEU A 65 26.96 11.65 -11.78
N THR A 66 28.24 11.96 -11.91
CA THR A 66 29.18 11.75 -10.81
C THR A 66 28.95 12.79 -9.69
N ALA A 67 29.32 12.42 -8.46
CA ALA A 67 29.28 13.32 -7.31
C ALA A 67 30.08 14.62 -7.56
N GLU A 68 31.23 14.52 -8.26
CA GLU A 68 32.04 15.67 -8.61
C GLU A 68 31.35 16.60 -9.61
N GLU A 69 30.67 16.04 -10.63
CA GLU A 69 29.89 16.81 -11.59
C GLU A 69 28.71 17.51 -10.91
N MET A 70 28.01 16.83 -9.99
CA MET A 70 26.92 17.39 -9.23
C MET A 70 27.36 18.51 -8.27
N ALA A 71 28.47 18.30 -7.55
CA ALA A 71 29.05 19.32 -6.67
C ALA A 71 29.44 20.58 -7.48
N ARG A 72 30.03 20.41 -8.66
CA ARG A 72 30.38 21.50 -9.57
C ARG A 72 29.14 22.24 -10.09
N LYS A 73 28.10 21.52 -10.53
CA LYS A 73 26.85 22.12 -11.02
C LYS A 73 26.11 22.91 -9.94
N SER A 74 26.08 22.39 -8.72
CA SER A 74 25.45 23.05 -7.57
C SER A 74 26.33 24.12 -6.92
N LYS A 75 27.59 24.28 -7.37
CA LYS A 75 28.59 25.19 -6.78
C LYS A 75 28.85 24.87 -5.28
N ALA A 76 28.66 23.63 -4.88
CA ALA A 76 28.90 23.21 -3.50
C ALA A 76 30.38 22.91 -3.26
N PRO A 77 30.97 23.33 -2.13
CA PRO A 77 32.28 22.90 -1.73
C PRO A 77 32.38 21.37 -1.65
N PRO A 78 33.45 20.73 -2.14
CA PRO A 78 33.59 19.27 -2.18
C PRO A 78 33.32 18.61 -0.84
N GLU A 79 33.88 19.14 0.25
CA GLU A 79 33.70 18.56 1.61
C GLU A 79 32.23 18.59 2.06
N GLN A 80 31.51 19.68 1.78
CA GLN A 80 30.09 19.79 2.13
C GLN A 80 29.22 18.85 1.31
N PHE A 81 29.56 18.63 0.04
CA PHE A 81 28.85 17.70 -0.81
C PHE A 81 29.08 16.24 -0.38
N ILE A 82 30.32 15.89 -0.02
CA ILE A 82 30.66 14.59 0.53
C ILE A 82 29.93 14.34 1.87
N ASP A 83 29.85 15.34 2.75
CA ASP A 83 29.08 15.24 3.99
C ASP A 83 27.59 15.02 3.74
N LEU A 84 27.00 15.69 2.75
CA LEU A 84 25.63 15.46 2.31
C LEU A 84 25.41 14.02 1.84
N LEU A 85 26.30 13.49 0.98
CA LEU A 85 26.22 12.11 0.48
C LEU A 85 26.30 11.09 1.62
N ASN A 86 27.22 11.27 2.55
CA ASN A 86 27.34 10.41 3.72
C ASN A 86 26.09 10.43 4.61
N LYS A 87 25.48 11.61 4.81
CA LYS A 87 24.23 11.75 5.57
C LYS A 87 23.06 11.06 4.89
N LEU A 88 22.95 11.19 3.56
CA LEU A 88 21.94 10.50 2.78
C LEU A 88 22.10 8.98 2.84
N ASP A 89 23.34 8.48 2.69
CA ASP A 89 23.66 7.06 2.76
C ASP A 89 23.36 6.47 4.14
N MET A 90 23.83 7.14 5.21
CA MET A 90 23.56 6.71 6.60
C MET A 90 22.08 6.73 6.95
N ALA A 91 21.30 7.56 6.28
CA ALA A 91 19.84 7.62 6.43
C ALA A 91 19.12 6.56 5.58
N GLY A 92 19.83 5.71 4.82
CA GLY A 92 19.23 4.70 3.95
C GLY A 92 18.49 5.28 2.74
N LEU A 93 18.85 6.51 2.32
CA LEU A 93 18.15 7.22 1.25
C LEU A 93 18.80 7.05 -0.12
N LEU A 94 19.97 6.43 -0.19
CA LEU A 94 20.68 6.13 -1.44
C LEU A 94 20.68 4.62 -1.72
N TRP A 95 20.60 4.26 -2.99
CA TRP A 95 20.86 2.89 -3.41
C TRP A 95 22.33 2.53 -3.16
N GLY A 96 22.57 1.48 -2.39
CA GLY A 96 23.93 1.06 -2.06
C GLY A 96 24.01 0.02 -0.94
N PRO A 97 25.23 -0.40 -0.54
CA PRO A 97 25.44 -1.43 0.47
C PRO A 97 24.85 -1.10 1.84
N THR A 98 24.81 0.18 2.23
CA THR A 98 24.23 0.61 3.50
C THR A 98 22.72 0.31 3.53
N LEU A 99 22.00 0.61 2.45
CA LEU A 99 20.59 0.28 2.31
C LEU A 99 20.36 -1.23 2.41
N ILE A 100 21.09 -2.02 1.61
CA ILE A 100 20.97 -3.49 1.59
C ILE A 100 21.11 -4.05 3.00
N LYS A 101 22.12 -3.60 3.74
CA LYS A 101 22.34 -4.03 5.12
C LYS A 101 21.18 -3.68 6.04
N LEU A 102 20.61 -2.47 5.92
CA LEU A 102 19.46 -2.05 6.72
C LEU A 102 18.22 -2.90 6.41
N GLU A 103 18.00 -3.24 5.14
CA GLU A 103 16.91 -4.13 4.71
C GLU A 103 17.09 -5.54 5.25
N GLU A 104 18.28 -6.11 5.17
CA GLU A 104 18.62 -7.42 5.73
C GLU A 104 18.39 -7.47 7.25
N GLU A 105 18.87 -6.46 8.00
CA GLU A 105 18.68 -6.37 9.45
C GLU A 105 17.18 -6.27 9.82
N LEU A 106 16.38 -5.55 9.03
CA LEU A 106 14.93 -5.48 9.23
C LEU A 106 14.26 -6.81 8.92
N LEU A 107 14.60 -7.46 7.80
CA LEU A 107 14.06 -8.77 7.41
C LEU A 107 14.36 -9.84 8.47
N GLU A 108 15.59 -9.91 8.97
CA GLU A 108 15.95 -10.83 10.06
C GLU A 108 15.08 -10.61 11.30
N LYS A 109 14.86 -9.35 11.68
CA LYS A 109 14.00 -8.99 12.81
C LYS A 109 12.54 -9.40 12.59
N LEU A 110 12.02 -9.14 11.39
CA LEU A 110 10.65 -9.50 11.03
C LEU A 110 10.44 -11.02 11.01
N HIS A 111 11.37 -11.76 10.41
CA HIS A 111 11.33 -13.23 10.43
C HIS A 111 11.43 -13.82 11.85
N LYS A 112 12.27 -13.23 12.71
CA LYS A 112 12.37 -13.64 14.12
C LYS A 112 11.05 -13.46 14.87
N ASN A 113 10.32 -12.39 14.57
CA ASN A 113 9.01 -12.10 15.17
C ASN A 113 7.87 -12.86 14.48
N ASN A 114 8.11 -13.40 13.30
CA ASN A 114 7.15 -14.08 12.44
C ASN A 114 5.88 -13.23 12.12
N SER A 115 5.99 -11.90 12.22
CA SER A 115 4.92 -10.97 11.89
C SER A 115 5.42 -9.56 11.65
N PHE A 116 4.71 -8.80 10.80
CA PHE A 116 4.83 -7.36 10.75
C PHE A 116 4.25 -6.72 12.01
N PRO A 117 4.89 -5.65 12.53
CA PRO A 117 4.44 -4.96 13.73
C PRO A 117 3.20 -4.12 13.47
N ILE A 118 2.48 -3.79 14.54
CA ILE A 118 1.38 -2.84 14.53
C ILE A 118 1.89 -1.45 14.10
N ARG A 119 1.20 -0.81 13.16
CA ARG A 119 1.51 0.54 12.66
C ARG A 119 0.25 1.39 12.53
N ALA A 120 -0.48 1.22 11.42
CA ALA A 120 -1.66 2.02 11.09
C ALA A 120 -2.85 1.68 12.00
N SER A 121 -3.08 0.41 12.27
CA SER A 121 -4.20 -0.05 13.10
C SER A 121 -4.06 0.32 14.58
N GLY A 122 -2.86 0.65 15.05
CA GLY A 122 -2.60 1.01 16.44
C GLY A 122 -3.00 2.44 16.83
N SER A 123 -3.48 3.26 15.90
CA SER A 123 -3.77 4.68 16.14
C SER A 123 -5.12 4.95 16.82
N LEU A 124 -6.01 3.96 16.89
CA LEU A 124 -7.39 4.16 17.29
C LEU A 124 -7.59 4.34 18.80
N ASP A 125 -7.10 3.41 19.59
CA ASP A 125 -7.25 3.40 21.04
C ASP A 125 -6.02 2.80 21.74
N THR A 126 -5.83 3.14 23.02
CA THR A 126 -4.64 2.75 23.79
C THR A 126 -4.77 1.42 24.52
N THR A 127 -5.99 0.90 24.68
CA THR A 127 -6.27 -0.37 25.36
C THR A 127 -7.03 -1.33 24.46
N LEU A 128 -6.79 -2.62 24.65
CA LEU A 128 -7.49 -3.68 23.92
C LEU A 128 -9.02 -3.62 24.09
N GLU A 129 -9.50 -3.33 25.30
CA GLU A 129 -10.91 -3.25 25.60
C GLU A 129 -11.57 -2.05 24.91
N ALA A 130 -10.95 -0.88 24.99
CA ALA A 130 -11.44 0.32 24.31
C ALA A 130 -11.48 0.11 22.79
N TYR A 131 -10.47 -0.56 22.24
CA TYR A 131 -10.40 -0.88 20.83
C TYR A 131 -11.56 -1.80 20.38
N LYS A 132 -11.84 -2.87 21.14
CA LYS A 132 -12.98 -3.76 20.87
C LYS A 132 -14.31 -3.04 20.97
N ASN A 133 -14.51 -2.28 22.04
CA ASN A 133 -15.74 -1.51 22.25
C ASN A 133 -15.98 -0.50 21.11
N ARG A 134 -14.91 0.07 20.57
CA ARG A 134 -15.01 0.99 19.43
C ARG A 134 -15.52 0.28 18.17
N ILE A 135 -15.00 -0.89 17.85
CA ILE A 135 -15.47 -1.68 16.70
C ILE A 135 -16.94 -2.11 16.90
N GLU A 136 -17.28 -2.56 18.10
CA GLU A 136 -18.68 -2.93 18.44
C GLU A 136 -19.63 -1.74 18.32
N ASP A 137 -19.22 -0.56 18.79
CA ASP A 137 -19.99 0.67 18.65
C ASP A 137 -20.23 1.02 17.17
N TRP A 138 -19.23 0.90 16.33
CA TRP A 138 -19.36 1.13 14.88
C TRP A 138 -20.31 0.13 14.22
N PHE A 139 -20.23 -1.15 14.55
CA PHE A 139 -21.17 -2.14 14.05
C PHE A 139 -22.61 -1.84 14.52
N SER A 140 -22.79 -1.36 15.75
CA SER A 140 -24.13 -1.00 16.28
C SER A 140 -24.78 0.17 15.55
N GLN A 141 -23.97 1.01 14.89
CA GLN A 141 -24.42 2.15 14.08
C GLN A 141 -24.62 1.79 12.59
N THR A 142 -24.37 0.54 12.21
CA THR A 142 -24.43 0.08 10.82
C THR A 142 -25.74 -0.67 10.59
N GLU A 143 -26.41 -0.36 9.48
CA GLU A 143 -27.59 -1.08 9.06
C GLU A 143 -27.27 -2.46 8.51
N ASP A 144 -28.10 -3.46 8.83
CA ASP A 144 -27.99 -4.81 8.27
C ASP A 144 -28.33 -4.76 6.78
N PRO A 145 -27.41 -5.14 5.87
CA PRO A 145 -27.70 -5.17 4.44
C PRO A 145 -28.66 -6.30 4.03
N GLU A 146 -29.12 -7.13 4.98
CA GLU A 146 -30.14 -8.19 4.81
C GLU A 146 -29.81 -9.23 3.71
N PHE A 147 -28.53 -9.56 3.50
CA PHE A 147 -28.14 -10.60 2.56
C PHE A 147 -28.71 -11.96 2.96
N LYS A 148 -29.26 -12.67 1.97
CA LYS A 148 -29.84 -14.01 2.16
C LYS A 148 -28.79 -15.10 1.99
N ASP A 149 -27.82 -14.85 1.14
CA ASP A 149 -26.76 -15.80 0.79
C ASP A 149 -25.50 -15.51 1.58
N ALA A 150 -24.66 -16.54 1.74
CA ALA A 150 -23.38 -16.38 2.40
C ALA A 150 -22.42 -15.56 1.53
N ILE A 151 -21.85 -14.49 2.12
CA ILE A 151 -20.90 -13.61 1.46
C ILE A 151 -19.49 -14.17 1.67
N HIS A 152 -18.81 -14.51 0.58
CA HIS A 152 -17.45 -15.03 0.62
C HIS A 152 -16.40 -14.00 0.20
N ALA A 153 -16.80 -12.90 -0.43
CA ALA A 153 -15.88 -11.84 -0.83
C ALA A 153 -16.49 -10.46 -0.62
N ILE A 154 -15.65 -9.51 -0.17
CA ILE A 154 -16.05 -8.12 0.09
C ILE A 154 -15.02 -7.15 -0.50
N VAL A 155 -15.49 -5.93 -0.81
CA VAL A 155 -14.66 -4.75 -0.98
C VAL A 155 -14.80 -3.91 0.29
N ALA A 156 -13.70 -3.58 0.94
CA ALA A 156 -13.64 -2.73 2.13
C ALA A 156 -12.53 -1.68 1.96
N PRO A 157 -12.67 -0.48 2.53
CA PRO A 157 -11.69 0.59 2.36
C PRO A 157 -10.35 0.26 3.01
N HIS A 158 -9.32 1.10 2.74
CA HIS A 158 -8.10 1.16 3.54
C HIS A 158 -7.76 2.58 4.01
N LEU A 159 -8.73 3.45 4.00
CA LEU A 159 -8.71 4.75 4.66
C LEU A 159 -8.54 4.58 6.17
N ASP A 160 -7.92 5.53 6.89
CA ASP A 160 -7.87 5.45 8.35
C ASP A 160 -9.27 5.37 8.97
N TYR A 161 -9.35 4.79 10.17
CA TYR A 161 -10.63 4.42 10.76
C TYR A 161 -11.52 5.63 11.10
N ASP A 162 -10.94 6.78 11.48
CA ASP A 162 -11.74 7.98 11.79
C ASP A 162 -12.54 8.45 10.59
N ARG A 163 -12.05 8.21 9.38
CA ARG A 163 -12.68 8.59 8.13
C ARG A 163 -13.45 7.45 7.47
N GLY A 164 -12.91 6.24 7.52
CA GLY A 164 -13.37 5.08 6.75
C GLY A 164 -14.30 4.11 7.50
N TRP A 165 -14.43 4.20 8.84
CA TRP A 165 -15.14 3.21 9.64
C TRP A 165 -16.55 2.86 9.13
N PRO A 166 -17.37 3.78 8.57
CA PRO A 166 -18.70 3.39 8.13
C PRO A 166 -18.68 2.37 6.99
N ASN A 167 -17.76 2.52 6.02
CA ASN A 167 -17.61 1.56 4.93
C ASN A 167 -16.95 0.26 5.40
N TYR A 168 -16.01 0.31 6.37
CA TYR A 168 -15.51 -0.92 6.99
C TYR A 168 -16.64 -1.68 7.68
N ALA A 169 -17.36 -1.01 8.56
CA ALA A 169 -18.44 -1.65 9.34
C ALA A 169 -19.51 -2.24 8.42
N SER A 170 -19.92 -1.55 7.37
CA SER A 170 -20.90 -2.08 6.43
C SER A 170 -20.37 -3.24 5.59
N ALA A 171 -19.09 -3.23 5.16
CA ALA A 171 -18.48 -4.33 4.44
C ALA A 171 -18.41 -5.61 5.30
N TYR A 172 -17.94 -5.47 6.54
CA TYR A 172 -17.75 -6.61 7.45
C TYR A 172 -19.03 -7.05 8.17
N TYR A 173 -20.14 -6.30 8.07
CA TYR A 173 -21.38 -6.63 8.75
C TYR A 173 -21.88 -8.04 8.42
N ALA A 174 -21.84 -8.42 7.17
CA ALA A 174 -22.26 -9.73 6.71
C ALA A 174 -21.48 -10.90 7.34
N TRP A 175 -20.25 -10.64 7.81
CA TRP A 175 -19.38 -11.65 8.39
C TRP A 175 -19.54 -11.83 9.90
N GLN A 176 -20.29 -10.95 10.59
CA GLN A 176 -20.52 -11.11 12.05
C GLN A 176 -21.20 -12.42 12.43
N LYS A 177 -22.02 -12.97 11.53
CA LYS A 177 -22.75 -14.23 11.74
C LYS A 177 -22.35 -15.32 10.77
N ALA A 178 -21.30 -15.09 9.99
CA ALA A 178 -20.82 -16.08 9.02
C ALA A 178 -20.04 -17.20 9.70
N ASP A 179 -20.00 -18.35 9.05
CA ASP A 179 -19.16 -19.46 9.48
C ASP A 179 -17.66 -19.09 9.39
N ASN A 180 -16.87 -19.59 10.33
CA ASN A 180 -15.44 -19.36 10.31
C ASN A 180 -14.79 -19.87 9.01
N PRO A 181 -14.00 -19.04 8.32
CA PRO A 181 -13.18 -19.52 7.21
C PRO A 181 -11.93 -20.23 7.72
N ASP A 182 -11.37 -21.12 6.88
CA ASP A 182 -10.06 -21.72 7.14
C ASP A 182 -8.94 -20.72 6.86
N ARG A 183 -9.19 -19.74 5.95
CA ARG A 183 -8.28 -18.66 5.60
C ARG A 183 -9.01 -17.47 5.00
N ILE A 184 -8.34 -16.31 5.04
CA ILE A 184 -8.79 -15.09 4.34
C ILE A 184 -7.67 -14.59 3.41
N VAL A 185 -7.98 -14.42 2.13
CA VAL A 185 -7.11 -13.76 1.15
C VAL A 185 -7.37 -12.27 1.24
N ILE A 186 -6.32 -11.49 1.51
CA ILE A 186 -6.39 -10.03 1.58
C ILE A 186 -5.59 -9.45 0.42
N LEU A 187 -6.28 -8.80 -0.51
CA LEU A 187 -5.71 -8.15 -1.67
C LEU A 187 -5.54 -6.66 -1.36
N GLY A 188 -4.32 -6.24 -1.09
CA GLY A 188 -3.96 -4.86 -0.75
C GLY A 188 -3.37 -4.11 -1.94
N THR A 189 -3.24 -2.79 -1.82
CA THR A 189 -2.57 -1.92 -2.78
C THR A 189 -1.10 -1.76 -2.39
N ASN A 190 -0.19 -1.79 -3.35
CA ASN A 190 1.22 -1.46 -3.12
C ASN A 190 1.50 0.02 -3.38
N HIS A 191 1.32 0.89 -2.36
CA HIS A 191 1.49 2.33 -2.50
C HIS A 191 2.95 2.79 -2.51
N PHE A 192 3.82 2.08 -1.80
CA PHE A 192 5.17 2.54 -1.47
C PHE A 192 6.26 1.60 -1.98
N GLY A 193 5.86 0.45 -2.52
CA GLY A 193 6.77 -0.62 -2.84
C GLY A 193 7.62 -0.39 -4.07
N ASN A 194 8.68 -1.16 -4.14
CA ASN A 194 9.55 -1.28 -5.31
C ASN A 194 9.06 -2.38 -6.25
N GLY A 195 8.12 -3.24 -5.79
CA GLY A 195 7.60 -4.36 -6.57
C GLY A 195 6.61 -3.90 -7.64
N ASP A 196 6.94 -4.14 -8.90
CA ASP A 196 6.03 -3.87 -10.03
C ASP A 196 5.06 -5.04 -10.27
N GLY A 197 5.29 -6.19 -9.62
CA GLY A 197 4.45 -7.38 -9.64
C GLY A 197 3.65 -7.57 -8.35
N VAL A 198 2.98 -8.72 -8.26
CA VAL A 198 2.32 -9.15 -7.03
C VAL A 198 3.37 -9.49 -5.98
N VAL A 199 3.20 -8.98 -4.75
CA VAL A 199 4.10 -9.23 -3.63
C VAL A 199 3.37 -9.97 -2.52
N LEU A 200 3.87 -11.15 -2.16
CA LEU A 200 3.37 -11.96 -1.04
C LEU A 200 4.23 -11.77 0.21
N SER A 201 3.62 -12.02 1.37
CA SER A 201 4.36 -12.14 2.63
C SER A 201 4.46 -13.60 3.08
N THR A 202 5.62 -13.98 3.62
CA THR A 202 5.86 -15.27 4.27
C THR A 202 5.63 -15.24 5.77
N ILE A 203 5.33 -14.08 6.35
CA ILE A 203 5.08 -13.86 7.77
C ILE A 203 3.71 -13.18 7.99
N GLY A 204 3.17 -13.35 9.19
CA GLY A 204 1.87 -12.78 9.57
C GLY A 204 1.87 -11.27 9.80
N PHE A 205 0.75 -10.77 10.29
CA PHE A 205 0.55 -9.37 10.61
C PHE A 205 -0.08 -9.21 11.99
N SER A 206 0.41 -8.24 12.74
CA SER A 206 -0.11 -7.92 14.07
C SER A 206 -1.03 -6.70 14.03
N SER A 207 -2.08 -6.75 14.84
CA SER A 207 -2.95 -5.63 15.16
C SER A 207 -3.11 -5.52 16.69
N PRO A 208 -3.79 -4.50 17.22
CA PRO A 208 -4.11 -4.44 18.64
C PRO A 208 -4.93 -5.62 19.17
N LEU A 209 -5.62 -6.37 18.31
CA LEU A 209 -6.43 -7.54 18.69
C LEU A 209 -5.65 -8.87 18.66
N GLY A 210 -4.42 -8.88 18.16
CA GLY A 210 -3.58 -10.07 18.08
C GLY A 210 -2.83 -10.18 16.75
N THR A 211 -2.35 -11.39 16.44
CA THR A 211 -1.59 -11.65 15.22
C THR A 211 -2.31 -12.68 14.35
N CYS A 212 -2.60 -12.33 13.11
CA CYS A 212 -3.04 -13.26 12.09
C CYS A 212 -1.82 -13.91 11.44
N PRO A 213 -1.65 -15.24 11.55
CA PRO A 213 -0.56 -15.93 10.87
C PRO A 213 -0.83 -16.00 9.36
N VAL A 214 0.20 -16.20 8.54
CA VAL A 214 -0.03 -16.57 7.13
C VAL A 214 -0.51 -18.01 7.00
N ASP A 215 -1.34 -18.31 6.00
CA ASP A 215 -1.58 -19.68 5.55
C ASP A 215 -0.32 -20.19 4.85
N LYS A 216 0.55 -20.83 5.66
CA LYS A 216 1.86 -21.28 5.19
C LYS A 216 1.74 -22.27 4.03
N GLN A 217 0.73 -23.15 4.03
CA GLN A 217 0.54 -24.14 2.98
C GLN A 217 0.25 -23.46 1.64
N VAL A 218 -0.61 -22.46 1.64
CA VAL A 218 -0.95 -21.71 0.42
C VAL A 218 0.24 -20.85 -0.05
N ILE A 219 0.92 -20.15 0.86
CA ILE A 219 2.08 -19.32 0.53
C ILE A 219 3.25 -20.15 -0.04
N ASP A 220 3.57 -21.30 0.58
CA ASP A 220 4.64 -22.18 0.09
C ASP A 220 4.33 -22.69 -1.34
N LYS A 221 3.09 -23.13 -1.60
CA LYS A 221 2.66 -23.58 -2.93
C LYS A 221 2.65 -22.46 -3.97
N LEU A 222 2.24 -21.25 -3.59
CA LEU A 222 2.33 -20.07 -4.47
C LEU A 222 3.79 -19.75 -4.81
N THR A 223 4.67 -19.74 -3.82
CA THR A 223 6.11 -19.48 -4.03
C THR A 223 6.76 -20.55 -4.89
N GLU A 224 6.38 -21.81 -4.72
CA GLU A 224 6.85 -22.93 -5.57
C GLU A 224 6.40 -22.76 -7.03
N LYS A 225 5.12 -22.39 -7.23
CA LYS A 225 4.51 -22.28 -8.57
C LYS A 225 4.92 -21.03 -9.33
N LEU A 226 5.00 -19.88 -8.63
CA LEU A 226 5.28 -18.56 -9.23
C LEU A 226 6.75 -18.16 -9.17
N GLY A 227 7.56 -18.89 -8.40
CA GLY A 227 8.97 -18.55 -8.17
C GLY A 227 9.17 -17.63 -6.96
N LYS A 228 10.44 -17.53 -6.52
CA LYS A 228 10.82 -16.75 -5.33
C LYS A 228 10.65 -15.24 -5.52
N GLY A 229 10.56 -14.76 -6.75
CA GLY A 229 10.33 -13.35 -7.05
C GLY A 229 9.07 -12.79 -6.39
N VAL A 230 8.01 -13.61 -6.25
CA VAL A 230 6.74 -13.18 -5.62
C VAL A 230 6.85 -12.80 -4.15
N THR A 231 7.93 -13.17 -3.47
CA THR A 231 8.22 -12.82 -2.07
C THR A 231 9.49 -11.97 -1.91
N ALA A 232 10.18 -11.63 -3.01
CA ALA A 232 11.46 -10.93 -2.97
C ALA A 232 11.32 -9.51 -2.36
N ASP A 233 10.26 -8.80 -2.73
CA ASP A 233 9.97 -7.45 -2.26
C ASP A 233 9.05 -7.44 -1.02
N MET A 234 9.13 -8.48 -0.16
CA MET A 234 8.27 -8.62 1.02
C MET A 234 8.33 -7.40 1.96
N LEU A 235 9.40 -6.63 1.96
CA LEU A 235 9.50 -5.39 2.73
C LEU A 235 8.50 -4.32 2.30
N ASP A 236 7.91 -4.39 1.10
CA ASP A 236 6.82 -3.52 0.69
C ASP A 236 5.66 -3.56 1.68
N HIS A 237 5.35 -4.73 2.22
CA HIS A 237 4.35 -4.89 3.27
C HIS A 237 4.68 -4.13 4.57
N HIS A 238 5.96 -3.84 4.83
CA HIS A 238 6.35 -3.13 6.05
C HIS A 238 5.90 -1.67 6.04
N ALA A 239 5.93 -1.03 4.88
CA ALA A 239 5.48 0.36 4.73
C ALA A 239 3.97 0.48 4.47
N GLU A 240 3.37 -0.62 4.00
CA GLU A 240 1.98 -0.65 3.53
C GLU A 240 0.99 -0.80 4.68
N HIS A 241 -0.21 -0.19 4.53
CA HIS A 241 -1.29 -0.20 5.51
C HIS A 241 -2.55 -0.93 5.04
N SER A 242 -2.68 -1.16 3.74
CA SER A 242 -3.91 -1.72 3.15
C SER A 242 -4.23 -3.14 3.63
N ILE A 243 -3.23 -3.95 4.00
CA ILE A 243 -3.43 -5.26 4.62
C ILE A 243 -3.75 -5.11 6.11
N GLU A 244 -2.94 -4.33 6.84
CA GLU A 244 -3.03 -4.21 8.29
C GLU A 244 -4.39 -3.67 8.75
N LEU A 245 -4.93 -2.67 8.04
CA LEU A 245 -6.20 -2.04 8.42
C LEU A 245 -7.42 -2.98 8.29
N GLN A 246 -7.31 -4.10 7.57
CA GLN A 246 -8.38 -5.11 7.52
C GLN A 246 -8.39 -6.01 8.75
N LEU A 247 -7.24 -6.20 9.40
CA LEU A 247 -7.09 -7.22 10.45
C LEU A 247 -8.02 -7.05 11.64
N PRO A 248 -8.21 -5.87 12.25
CA PRO A 248 -9.09 -5.73 13.40
C PRO A 248 -10.54 -6.13 13.12
N TRP A 249 -11.03 -5.86 11.92
CA TRP A 249 -12.38 -6.24 11.48
C TRP A 249 -12.49 -7.75 11.30
N ILE A 250 -11.50 -8.36 10.65
CA ILE A 250 -11.38 -9.81 10.51
C ILE A 250 -11.32 -10.48 11.89
N GLN A 251 -10.48 -9.96 12.77
CA GLN A 251 -10.28 -10.52 14.10
C GLN A 251 -11.51 -10.36 15.00
N HIS A 252 -12.28 -9.28 14.82
CA HIS A 252 -13.55 -9.13 15.52
C HIS A 252 -14.56 -10.19 15.09
N CYS A 253 -14.65 -10.49 13.78
CA CYS A 253 -15.58 -11.50 13.24
C CYS A 253 -15.11 -12.95 13.52
N PHE A 254 -13.82 -13.25 13.36
CA PHE A 254 -13.33 -14.63 13.28
C PHE A 254 -12.12 -14.93 14.16
N GLY A 255 -11.60 -13.96 14.92
CA GLY A 255 -10.35 -14.12 15.66
C GLY A 255 -9.12 -14.14 14.75
N ASN A 256 -8.03 -14.73 15.24
CA ASN A 256 -6.75 -14.76 14.52
C ASN A 256 -6.73 -15.89 13.46
N VAL A 257 -7.53 -15.73 12.41
CA VAL A 257 -7.59 -16.67 11.28
C VAL A 257 -6.33 -16.55 10.40
N PRO A 258 -5.86 -17.66 9.78
CA PRO A 258 -4.77 -17.60 8.80
C PRO A 258 -5.13 -16.70 7.61
N ILE A 259 -4.13 -15.93 7.12
CA ILE A 259 -4.32 -15.01 5.99
C ILE A 259 -3.37 -15.34 4.84
N VAL A 260 -3.78 -14.98 3.63
CA VAL A 260 -2.95 -14.94 2.42
C VAL A 260 -2.86 -13.46 1.98
N PRO A 261 -1.84 -12.72 2.48
CA PRO A 261 -1.69 -11.31 2.17
C PRO A 261 -0.96 -11.13 0.84
N ALA A 262 -1.56 -10.39 -0.08
CA ALA A 262 -0.99 -10.08 -1.39
C ALA A 262 -1.15 -8.58 -1.70
N LEU A 263 -0.05 -7.91 -2.03
CA LEU A 263 -0.08 -6.58 -2.59
C LEU A 263 -0.20 -6.68 -4.11
N ILE A 264 -1.20 -6.03 -4.67
CA ILE A 264 -1.54 -6.10 -6.08
C ILE A 264 -1.09 -4.81 -6.78
N PRO A 265 -0.33 -4.90 -7.87
CA PRO A 265 0.13 -3.73 -8.60
C PRO A 265 -1.03 -3.04 -9.34
N ASN A 266 -0.84 -1.76 -9.67
CA ASN A 266 -1.78 -1.01 -10.49
C ASN A 266 -1.71 -1.51 -11.96
N PRO A 267 -2.80 -2.06 -12.53
CA PRO A 267 -2.80 -2.61 -13.89
C PRO A 267 -2.66 -1.55 -15.00
N LEU A 268 -2.73 -0.26 -14.65
CA LEU A 268 -2.56 0.83 -15.61
C LEU A 268 -1.09 1.26 -15.74
N VAL A 269 -0.23 0.87 -14.79
CA VAL A 269 1.21 1.08 -14.89
C VAL A 269 1.81 -0.07 -15.66
N PRO A 270 2.49 0.17 -16.79
CA PRO A 270 3.18 -0.90 -17.51
C PRO A 270 4.19 -1.57 -16.60
N LEU A 271 4.21 -2.90 -16.59
CA LEU A 271 5.32 -3.63 -15.98
C LEU A 271 6.61 -3.21 -16.70
N ILE A 272 7.67 -2.94 -15.93
CA ILE A 272 9.01 -2.84 -16.50
C ILE A 272 9.30 -4.17 -17.20
N GLU A 273 9.96 -4.11 -18.35
CA GLU A 273 10.20 -5.26 -19.23
C GLU A 273 10.45 -6.55 -18.46
N ASP A 274 9.75 -7.59 -18.87
CA ASP A 274 9.74 -8.91 -18.25
C ASP A 274 11.18 -9.43 -18.02
N ASP A 275 11.64 -9.31 -16.78
CA ASP A 275 12.90 -9.93 -16.33
C ASP A 275 12.68 -11.39 -15.88
N GLY A 276 11.44 -11.92 -16.05
CA GLY A 276 11.05 -13.26 -15.64
C GLY A 276 11.00 -13.47 -14.13
N GLN A 277 11.07 -12.40 -13.35
CA GLN A 277 11.08 -12.47 -11.88
C GLN A 277 9.80 -11.91 -11.27
N ARG A 278 9.06 -11.08 -12.01
CA ARG A 278 7.82 -10.43 -11.55
C ARG A 278 6.61 -11.27 -11.88
N THR A 279 5.74 -11.43 -10.89
CA THR A 279 4.45 -12.14 -11.05
C THR A 279 3.37 -11.14 -11.41
N THR A 280 2.72 -11.34 -12.54
CA THR A 280 1.55 -10.54 -12.95
C THR A 280 0.33 -10.87 -12.09
N THR A 281 -0.63 -9.94 -12.00
CA THR A 281 -1.91 -10.20 -11.33
C THR A 281 -2.63 -11.40 -11.91
N LYS A 282 -2.59 -11.59 -13.23
CA LYS A 282 -3.22 -12.75 -13.91
C LYS A 282 -2.60 -14.07 -13.50
N GLU A 283 -1.27 -14.19 -13.53
CA GLU A 283 -0.55 -15.39 -13.10
C GLU A 283 -0.84 -15.73 -11.64
N PHE A 284 -0.85 -14.73 -10.78
CA PHE A 284 -1.19 -14.87 -9.36
C PHE A 284 -2.62 -15.40 -9.18
N VAL A 285 -3.62 -14.79 -9.83
CA VAL A 285 -5.03 -15.19 -9.73
C VAL A 285 -5.22 -16.63 -10.20
N GLU A 286 -4.63 -17.02 -11.34
CA GLU A 286 -4.69 -18.38 -11.86
C GLU A 286 -4.03 -19.39 -10.93
N ALA A 287 -2.84 -19.04 -10.40
CA ALA A 287 -2.12 -19.90 -9.46
C ALA A 287 -2.89 -20.07 -8.15
N LEU A 288 -3.35 -18.97 -7.55
CA LEU A 288 -4.08 -18.98 -6.29
C LEU A 288 -5.37 -19.80 -6.41
N ARG A 289 -6.16 -19.58 -7.46
CA ARG A 289 -7.39 -20.36 -7.71
C ARG A 289 -7.10 -21.87 -7.78
N SER A 290 -6.07 -22.26 -8.55
CA SER A 290 -5.66 -23.67 -8.65
C SER A 290 -5.24 -24.25 -7.31
N ILE A 291 -4.48 -23.49 -6.52
CA ILE A 291 -3.97 -23.94 -5.21
C ILE A 291 -5.11 -24.02 -4.19
N LEU A 292 -6.02 -23.05 -4.14
CA LEU A 292 -7.17 -23.10 -3.24
C LEU A 292 -8.08 -24.29 -3.53
N ASN A 293 -8.29 -24.64 -4.81
CA ASN A 293 -9.03 -25.84 -5.19
C ASN A 293 -8.33 -27.14 -4.75
N GLU A 294 -7.00 -27.17 -4.80
CA GLU A 294 -6.20 -28.33 -4.36
C GLU A 294 -6.20 -28.47 -2.83
N VAL A 295 -5.95 -27.36 -2.11
CA VAL A 295 -5.87 -27.36 -0.64
C VAL A 295 -7.24 -27.54 0.00
N GLY A 296 -8.30 -27.06 -0.66
CA GLY A 296 -9.66 -27.08 -0.13
C GLY A 296 -9.85 -26.14 1.07
N GLY A 297 -10.97 -26.33 1.77
CA GLY A 297 -11.37 -25.49 2.89
C GLY A 297 -12.12 -24.22 2.46
N ARG A 298 -12.72 -23.54 3.45
CA ARG A 298 -13.48 -22.31 3.22
C ARG A 298 -12.52 -21.12 3.16
N THR A 299 -12.54 -20.42 2.04
CA THR A 299 -11.72 -19.21 1.83
C THR A 299 -12.62 -18.00 1.64
N TYR A 300 -12.34 -16.92 2.37
CA TYR A 300 -12.96 -15.62 2.15
C TYR A 300 -11.94 -14.67 1.51
N PHE A 301 -12.46 -13.64 0.82
CA PHE A 301 -11.63 -12.68 0.09
C PHE A 301 -11.97 -11.25 0.50
N VAL A 302 -10.95 -10.43 0.67
CA VAL A 302 -11.08 -8.98 0.89
C VAL A 302 -10.30 -8.26 -0.19
N ALA A 303 -10.97 -7.41 -0.98
CA ALA A 303 -10.29 -6.35 -1.71
C ALA A 303 -10.22 -5.13 -0.80
N SER A 304 -9.03 -4.79 -0.37
CA SER A 304 -8.75 -3.60 0.43
C SER A 304 -8.61 -2.40 -0.51
N ALA A 305 -9.66 -1.59 -0.62
CA ALA A 305 -9.83 -0.68 -1.75
C ALA A 305 -10.45 0.66 -1.38
N ASP A 306 -9.67 1.74 -1.49
CA ASP A 306 -10.20 3.09 -1.64
C ASP A 306 -10.39 3.43 -3.12
N LEU A 307 -11.19 4.44 -3.40
CA LEU A 307 -11.54 4.87 -4.75
C LEU A 307 -10.78 6.16 -5.13
N SER A 308 -11.48 7.26 -5.32
CA SER A 308 -10.90 8.53 -5.80
C SER A 308 -10.07 9.24 -4.74
N HIS A 309 -8.94 9.84 -5.20
CA HIS A 309 -8.06 10.69 -4.42
C HIS A 309 -7.85 12.00 -5.18
N VAL A 310 -8.49 13.09 -4.75
CA VAL A 310 -8.46 14.37 -5.44
C VAL A 310 -8.25 15.53 -4.48
N GLY A 311 -7.84 16.67 -5.02
CA GLY A 311 -7.52 17.88 -4.29
C GLY A 311 -6.02 18.20 -4.30
N LYS A 312 -5.66 19.29 -3.60
CA LYS A 312 -4.27 19.80 -3.63
C LYS A 312 -3.23 18.81 -3.10
N GLU A 313 -3.60 18.00 -2.10
CA GLU A 313 -2.71 16.97 -1.54
C GLU A 313 -2.41 15.85 -2.55
N PHE A 314 -3.28 15.69 -3.54
CA PHE A 314 -3.14 14.73 -4.63
C PHE A 314 -2.74 15.38 -5.97
N GLY A 315 -2.19 16.61 -5.91
CA GLY A 315 -1.60 17.29 -7.07
C GLY A 315 -2.58 18.13 -7.90
N GLU A 316 -3.83 18.28 -7.50
CA GLU A 316 -4.76 19.17 -8.18
C GLU A 316 -4.44 20.67 -7.88
N PRO A 317 -4.63 21.58 -8.85
CA PRO A 317 -4.26 22.99 -8.67
C PRO A 317 -5.22 23.76 -7.76
N ARG A 318 -6.44 23.23 -7.55
CA ARG A 318 -7.52 23.90 -6.79
C ARG A 318 -8.02 23.03 -5.66
N PRO A 319 -8.55 23.64 -4.59
CA PRO A 319 -9.30 22.90 -3.59
C PRO A 319 -10.54 22.25 -4.20
N VAL A 320 -11.00 21.16 -3.59
CA VAL A 320 -12.26 20.49 -3.90
C VAL A 320 -13.42 21.37 -3.45
N ASP A 321 -14.26 21.77 -4.38
CA ASP A 321 -15.53 22.45 -4.16
C ASP A 321 -16.72 21.49 -4.35
N GLU A 322 -17.94 21.95 -4.15
CA GLU A 322 -19.14 21.12 -4.28
C GLU A 322 -19.33 20.57 -5.71
N GLN A 323 -18.92 21.34 -6.75
CA GLN A 323 -18.96 20.84 -8.11
C GLN A 323 -17.97 19.69 -8.32
N ARG A 324 -16.75 19.82 -7.79
CA ARG A 324 -15.74 18.76 -7.88
C ARG A 324 -16.17 17.49 -7.12
N LYS A 325 -16.81 17.62 -5.95
CA LYS A 325 -17.39 16.49 -5.21
C LYS A 325 -18.43 15.75 -6.07
N PHE A 326 -19.32 16.49 -6.68
CA PHE A 326 -20.35 15.92 -7.58
C PHE A 326 -19.71 15.21 -8.79
N ASP A 327 -18.70 15.81 -9.41
CA ASP A 327 -18.00 15.20 -10.55
C ASP A 327 -17.28 13.92 -10.15
N VAL A 328 -16.66 13.88 -8.96
CA VAL A 328 -16.03 12.68 -8.39
C VAL A 328 -17.08 11.60 -8.11
N GLU A 329 -18.20 11.94 -7.46
CA GLU A 329 -19.26 10.97 -7.20
C GLU A 329 -19.80 10.37 -8.50
N LYS A 330 -20.05 11.19 -9.51
CA LYS A 330 -20.52 10.72 -10.80
C LYS A 330 -19.52 9.74 -11.44
N HIS A 331 -18.25 10.10 -11.42
CA HIS A 331 -17.18 9.23 -11.95
C HIS A 331 -17.09 7.92 -11.18
N ASP A 332 -17.10 7.97 -9.83
CA ASP A 332 -17.01 6.79 -8.99
C ASP A 332 -18.20 5.85 -9.25
N ARG A 333 -19.42 6.38 -9.32
CA ARG A 333 -20.62 5.58 -9.62
C ARG A 333 -20.56 4.93 -11.01
N GLU A 334 -20.00 5.62 -12.00
CA GLU A 334 -19.81 5.06 -13.32
C GLU A 334 -18.80 3.89 -13.29
N MET A 335 -17.66 4.06 -12.63
CA MET A 335 -16.63 3.01 -12.50
C MET A 335 -17.11 1.84 -11.62
N MET A 336 -17.80 2.13 -10.51
CA MET A 336 -18.44 1.08 -9.69
C MET A 336 -19.47 0.27 -10.51
N THR A 337 -20.23 0.91 -11.39
CA THR A 337 -21.16 0.20 -12.28
C THR A 337 -20.42 -0.77 -13.21
N LYS A 338 -19.23 -0.38 -13.73
CA LYS A 338 -18.39 -1.30 -14.51
C LYS A 338 -17.92 -2.49 -13.69
N PHE A 339 -17.49 -2.24 -12.45
CA PHE A 339 -17.11 -3.29 -11.52
C PHE A 339 -18.29 -4.23 -11.20
N ILE A 340 -19.46 -3.68 -10.88
CA ILE A 340 -20.68 -4.44 -10.54
C ILE A 340 -21.14 -5.34 -11.70
N ASN A 341 -20.90 -4.95 -12.95
CA ASN A 341 -21.19 -5.78 -14.11
C ASN A 341 -20.38 -7.08 -14.20
N GLY A 342 -19.32 -7.21 -13.38
CA GLY A 342 -18.59 -8.46 -13.17
C GLY A 342 -17.57 -8.81 -14.25
N ASP A 343 -17.17 -7.86 -15.13
CA ASP A 343 -16.10 -8.06 -16.11
C ASP A 343 -14.85 -7.26 -15.71
N ALA A 344 -13.80 -7.99 -15.34
CA ALA A 344 -12.55 -7.39 -14.85
C ALA A 344 -11.79 -6.63 -15.94
N ASP A 345 -11.81 -7.12 -17.18
CA ASP A 345 -11.10 -6.49 -18.30
C ASP A 345 -11.84 -5.22 -18.75
N GLU A 346 -13.19 -5.26 -18.84
CA GLU A 346 -13.98 -4.05 -19.11
C GLU A 346 -13.81 -2.97 -18.03
N PHE A 347 -13.72 -3.36 -16.77
CA PHE A 347 -13.45 -2.44 -15.66
C PHE A 347 -12.06 -1.77 -15.81
N ILE A 348 -11.01 -2.56 -16.04
CA ILE A 348 -9.65 -2.05 -16.24
C ILE A 348 -9.59 -1.14 -17.48
N ASP A 349 -10.23 -1.53 -18.58
CA ASP A 349 -10.25 -0.75 -19.81
C ASP A 349 -11.01 0.57 -19.65
N ALA A 350 -12.11 0.59 -18.91
CA ALA A 350 -12.81 1.81 -18.55
C ALA A 350 -11.92 2.77 -17.75
N MET A 351 -11.19 2.25 -16.75
CA MET A 351 -10.24 3.04 -15.95
C MET A 351 -9.08 3.56 -16.80
N ARG A 352 -8.58 2.76 -17.74
CA ARG A 352 -7.54 3.15 -18.70
C ARG A 352 -8.02 4.25 -19.64
N TRP A 353 -9.25 4.11 -20.18
CA TRP A 353 -9.84 5.06 -21.11
C TRP A 353 -9.96 6.48 -20.53
N ASN A 354 -10.30 6.59 -19.25
CA ASN A 354 -10.40 7.87 -18.58
C ASN A 354 -9.08 8.33 -17.90
N ASN A 355 -7.97 7.61 -18.16
CA ASN A 355 -6.65 7.85 -17.58
C ASN A 355 -6.64 7.84 -16.03
N ASN A 356 -7.55 7.13 -15.39
CA ASN A 356 -7.70 7.13 -13.94
C ASN A 356 -7.72 8.56 -13.38
N ALA A 357 -8.55 9.41 -13.96
CA ALA A 357 -8.53 10.87 -13.76
C ALA A 357 -8.77 11.32 -12.31
N THR A 358 -9.32 10.47 -11.48
CA THR A 358 -9.55 10.69 -10.04
C THR A 358 -8.62 9.87 -9.15
N GLN A 359 -7.61 9.23 -9.72
CA GLN A 359 -6.54 8.53 -9.03
C GLN A 359 -7.02 7.39 -8.09
N TRP A 360 -7.87 6.48 -8.60
CA TRP A 360 -8.18 5.25 -7.88
C TRP A 360 -6.90 4.44 -7.67
N CYS A 361 -6.61 4.10 -6.41
CA CYS A 361 -5.42 3.33 -6.06
C CYS A 361 -5.62 1.81 -6.18
N SER A 362 -6.87 1.33 -6.18
CA SER A 362 -7.21 -0.07 -5.92
C SER A 362 -7.78 -0.82 -7.12
N ILE A 363 -7.53 -0.35 -8.34
CA ILE A 363 -8.01 -1.00 -9.58
C ILE A 363 -7.57 -2.47 -9.65
N GLY A 364 -6.31 -2.75 -9.26
CA GLY A 364 -5.74 -4.09 -9.26
C GLY A 364 -6.43 -5.02 -8.27
N ASN A 365 -6.61 -4.59 -7.03
CA ASN A 365 -7.24 -5.41 -5.99
C ASN A 365 -8.69 -5.73 -6.34
N MET A 366 -9.43 -4.74 -6.82
CA MET A 366 -10.84 -4.91 -7.23
C MET A 366 -10.94 -5.87 -8.41
N SER A 367 -10.12 -5.71 -9.45
CA SER A 367 -10.14 -6.64 -10.58
C SER A 367 -9.73 -8.06 -10.17
N ALA A 368 -8.78 -8.21 -9.26
CA ALA A 368 -8.33 -9.52 -8.79
C ALA A 368 -9.39 -10.24 -7.93
N VAL A 369 -10.07 -9.52 -7.01
CA VAL A 369 -11.13 -10.13 -6.20
C VAL A 369 -12.31 -10.58 -7.06
N MET A 370 -12.70 -9.79 -8.05
CA MET A 370 -13.75 -10.15 -9.01
C MET A 370 -13.45 -11.48 -9.70
N GLN A 371 -12.20 -11.66 -10.14
CA GLN A 371 -11.78 -12.89 -10.79
C GLN A 371 -11.70 -14.08 -9.82
N LEU A 372 -11.29 -13.85 -8.56
CA LEU A 372 -11.12 -14.91 -7.56
C LEU A 372 -12.44 -15.38 -6.94
N ALA A 373 -13.36 -14.46 -6.66
CA ALA A 373 -14.60 -14.75 -5.95
C ALA A 373 -15.57 -15.61 -6.74
N ASN A 374 -15.47 -15.59 -8.10
CA ASN A 374 -16.42 -16.27 -8.98
C ASN A 374 -17.88 -15.98 -8.63
N ALA A 375 -18.15 -14.72 -8.26
CA ALA A 375 -19.44 -14.25 -7.79
C ALA A 375 -20.50 -14.27 -8.90
N THR A 376 -21.76 -14.54 -8.53
CA THR A 376 -22.89 -14.48 -9.44
C THR A 376 -23.49 -13.09 -9.56
N SER A 377 -23.26 -12.26 -8.54
CA SER A 377 -23.62 -10.84 -8.51
C SER A 377 -22.70 -10.07 -7.58
N ILE A 378 -22.63 -8.76 -7.79
CA ILE A 378 -21.89 -7.82 -6.93
C ILE A 378 -22.87 -6.73 -6.51
N GLU A 379 -22.97 -6.45 -5.21
CA GLU A 379 -23.88 -5.46 -4.67
C GLU A 379 -23.10 -4.36 -3.94
N LEU A 380 -23.44 -3.09 -4.26
CA LEU A 380 -22.97 -1.93 -3.53
C LEU A 380 -23.77 -1.80 -2.23
N ILE A 381 -23.06 -1.82 -1.09
CA ILE A 381 -23.68 -1.64 0.23
C ILE A 381 -23.70 -0.15 0.60
N ASP A 382 -22.55 0.51 0.52
CA ASP A 382 -22.40 1.93 0.88
C ASP A 382 -21.32 2.59 0.04
N TYR A 383 -21.45 3.91 -0.19
CA TYR A 383 -20.47 4.75 -0.86
C TYR A 383 -20.38 6.08 -0.13
N ARG A 384 -19.15 6.51 0.17
CA ARG A 384 -18.90 7.75 0.89
C ARG A 384 -17.73 8.53 0.30
N GLN A 385 -17.82 9.85 0.50
CA GLN A 385 -16.72 10.78 0.27
C GLN A 385 -16.35 11.44 1.60
N TRP A 386 -15.09 11.35 1.94
CA TRP A 386 -14.52 12.20 2.99
C TRP A 386 -13.77 13.35 2.34
N CYS A 387 -14.02 14.57 2.81
CA CYS A 387 -13.33 15.76 2.34
C CYS A 387 -12.91 16.60 3.55
N ASP A 388 -11.67 17.09 3.56
CA ASP A 388 -11.22 17.98 4.60
C ASP A 388 -11.94 19.35 4.51
N LYS A 389 -11.94 20.11 5.61
CA LYS A 389 -12.68 21.39 5.70
C LYS A 389 -12.19 22.45 4.70
N GLN A 390 -10.96 22.36 4.25
CA GLN A 390 -10.34 23.29 3.31
C GLN A 390 -10.45 22.82 1.85
N GLY A 391 -10.93 21.61 1.61
CA GLY A 391 -10.98 21.00 0.28
C GLY A 391 -9.60 20.62 -0.27
N ASN A 392 -8.57 20.48 0.59
CA ASN A 392 -7.24 20.11 0.11
C ASN A 392 -7.15 18.63 -0.24
N ALA A 393 -7.95 17.81 0.41
CA ALA A 393 -8.04 16.38 0.16
C ALA A 393 -9.48 15.89 0.16
N LEU A 394 -9.84 15.10 -0.85
CA LEU A 394 -11.04 14.27 -0.86
C LEU A 394 -10.61 12.84 -1.18
N VAL A 395 -11.06 11.90 -0.35
CA VAL A 395 -10.94 10.48 -0.62
C VAL A 395 -12.34 9.86 -0.60
N SER A 396 -12.66 9.07 -1.61
CA SER A 396 -13.89 8.30 -1.63
C SER A 396 -13.62 6.82 -1.37
N SER A 397 -14.60 6.15 -0.81
CA SER A 397 -14.56 4.73 -0.50
C SER A 397 -15.94 4.09 -0.64
N CYS A 398 -15.94 2.77 -0.76
CA CYS A 398 -17.18 2.00 -0.79
C CYS A 398 -17.06 0.71 0.02
N SER A 399 -18.21 0.10 0.26
CA SER A 399 -18.34 -1.28 0.68
C SER A 399 -19.19 -2.04 -0.32
N MET A 400 -18.74 -3.23 -0.72
CA MET A 400 -19.47 -4.10 -1.64
C MET A 400 -19.42 -5.55 -1.16
N ALA A 401 -20.46 -6.32 -1.51
CA ALA A 401 -20.50 -7.76 -1.35
C ALA A 401 -20.48 -8.44 -2.70
N LEU A 402 -19.71 -9.51 -2.81
CA LEU A 402 -19.67 -10.38 -3.98
C LEU A 402 -20.35 -11.71 -3.58
N LEU A 403 -21.48 -12.01 -4.23
CA LEU A 403 -22.44 -13.07 -3.93
C LEU A 403 -22.27 -14.28 -4.84
#